data_27388d9e292e9d17f928c0b186e3055a
#
_entry.id   27388d9e292e9d17f928c0b186e3055a
#
_cell.length_a   1.000
_cell.length_b   1.000
_cell.length_c   1.000
_cell.angle_alpha   90.00
_cell.angle_beta   90.00
_cell.angle_gamma   90.00
#
_symmetry.space_group_name_H-M   'P 1'
#
loop_
_entity.id
_entity.type
_entity.pdbx_description
1 polymer ?
#
loop_
_entity_poly.entity_id
_entity_poly.type
_entity_poly.pdbx_seq_one_letter_code
_entity_poly.pdbx_strand_id
1 'polypeptide(L)'
;MPDGLVIINKEAGASSQAVVNRVKRIFGVKKAGHTGTLDPMATGVLPILLDRGVKASDFMLTSDKYYSATLLLGQTTDTEDVTGNILTECDKIPTEDEVIRVAGSFVGKYIQTPPMYSALKVGGKKLCDLAREGITVEREPRELTIHSLDVKRINDREYSLDVHCSKGTYIRTLCADIGKALGVGGCMKTLCRTCASGFTLSEAHTLSELEAMSESDKASVIMPVERVFEKYPEIVLAPFFARLAHHGLEIYLRKIGVELNVGDIVRLCDLEGFFAVGEVREYEEGRAIKPIRQF
;
A
#
# COMPACT_ATOMS: atom_id res chain seq x y z
N MET A 1 -25.97 -3.11 -3.29
CA MET A 1 -25.03 -2.55 -2.32
C MET A 1 -23.77 -2.16 -3.09
N PRO A 2 -23.12 -1.07 -2.75
CA PRO A 2 -21.93 -0.64 -3.49
C PRO A 2 -20.77 -1.61 -3.25
N ASP A 3 -20.46 -2.43 -4.27
CA ASP A 3 -19.28 -3.29 -4.30
C ASP A 3 -18.19 -2.61 -5.12
N GLY A 4 -16.95 -2.54 -4.62
CA GLY A 4 -15.86 -1.90 -5.33
C GLY A 4 -14.79 -1.32 -4.42
N LEU A 5 -14.24 -0.21 -4.83
CA LEU A 5 -13.27 0.54 -4.02
C LEU A 5 -13.47 2.05 -4.17
N VAL A 6 -13.04 2.78 -3.18
CA VAL A 6 -12.95 4.25 -3.20
C VAL A 6 -11.55 4.65 -2.75
N ILE A 7 -10.99 5.67 -3.39
CA ILE A 7 -9.66 6.17 -3.04
C ILE A 7 -9.83 7.39 -2.13
N ILE A 8 -9.27 7.29 -0.94
CA ILE A 8 -9.34 8.37 0.04
C ILE A 8 -8.01 9.14 0.06
N ASN A 9 -8.08 10.45 -0.05
CA ASN A 9 -6.99 11.33 0.36
C ASN A 9 -7.07 11.49 1.87
N LYS A 10 -6.36 10.61 2.60
CA LYS A 10 -6.37 10.64 4.05
C LYS A 10 -5.70 11.92 4.54
N GLU A 11 -6.38 12.66 5.37
CA GLU A 11 -5.85 13.81 6.09
C GLU A 11 -5.08 13.38 7.34
N ALA A 12 -4.19 14.25 7.83
CA ALA A 12 -3.47 14.02 9.09
C ALA A 12 -4.42 14.00 10.30
N GLY A 13 -3.99 13.31 11.37
CA GLY A 13 -4.71 13.24 12.65
C GLY A 13 -5.60 12.00 12.81
N ALA A 14 -6.07 11.37 11.73
CA ALA A 14 -6.90 10.17 11.80
C ALA A 14 -6.10 8.88 11.56
N SER A 15 -6.39 7.81 12.28
CA SER A 15 -5.88 6.48 11.95
C SER A 15 -6.54 5.93 10.69
N SER A 16 -5.85 5.05 9.94
CA SER A 16 -6.43 4.38 8.76
C SER A 16 -7.72 3.62 9.10
N GLN A 17 -7.82 3.02 10.29
CA GLN A 17 -9.04 2.34 10.74
C GLN A 17 -10.19 3.31 11.03
N ALA A 18 -9.92 4.49 11.55
CA ALA A 18 -10.94 5.53 11.74
C ALA A 18 -11.51 5.99 10.39
N VAL A 19 -10.65 6.14 9.37
CA VAL A 19 -11.06 6.44 8.00
C VAL A 19 -11.96 5.34 7.44
N VAL A 20 -11.59 4.06 7.57
CA VAL A 20 -12.42 2.92 7.14
C VAL A 20 -13.81 2.98 7.80
N ASN A 21 -13.88 3.24 9.11
CA ASN A 21 -15.14 3.31 9.83
C ASN A 21 -16.02 4.47 9.36
N ARG A 22 -15.42 5.60 8.98
CA ARG A 22 -16.15 6.76 8.44
C ARG A 22 -16.67 6.48 7.02
N VAL A 23 -15.83 5.89 6.16
CA VAL A 23 -16.21 5.45 4.80
C VAL A 23 -17.38 4.45 4.87
N LYS A 24 -17.34 3.48 5.79
CA LYS A 24 -18.46 2.54 5.99
C LYS A 24 -19.78 3.27 6.24
N ARG A 25 -19.78 4.34 7.05
CA ARG A 25 -20.98 5.13 7.35
C ARG A 25 -21.44 5.95 6.15
N ILE A 26 -20.49 6.59 5.44
CA ILE A 26 -20.78 7.43 4.27
C ILE A 26 -21.48 6.61 3.17
N PHE A 27 -20.99 5.39 2.90
CA PHE A 27 -21.51 4.53 1.82
C PHE A 27 -22.54 3.49 2.29
N GLY A 28 -22.86 3.41 3.58
CA GLY A 28 -23.83 2.47 4.12
C GLY A 28 -23.46 0.98 3.93
N VAL A 29 -22.15 0.65 3.79
CA VAL A 29 -21.68 -0.70 3.53
C VAL A 29 -21.47 -1.52 4.80
N LYS A 30 -21.64 -2.85 4.68
CA LYS A 30 -21.46 -3.77 5.82
C LYS A 30 -19.98 -4.04 6.11
N LYS A 31 -19.16 -4.14 5.08
CA LYS A 31 -17.72 -4.43 5.19
C LYS A 31 -16.91 -3.36 4.47
N ALA A 32 -15.80 -2.96 5.04
CA ALA A 32 -14.78 -2.17 4.37
C ALA A 32 -13.41 -2.49 4.96
N GLY A 33 -12.36 -2.29 4.16
CA GLY A 33 -10.98 -2.50 4.60
C GLY A 33 -10.01 -1.69 3.76
N HIS A 34 -8.91 -1.24 4.36
CA HIS A 34 -7.84 -0.54 3.64
C HIS A 34 -6.74 -1.51 3.18
N THR A 35 -5.99 -1.12 2.16
CA THR A 35 -4.92 -1.92 1.55
C THR A 35 -3.51 -1.44 1.91
N GLY A 36 -3.32 -0.99 3.13
CA GLY A 36 -2.03 -0.55 3.66
C GLY A 36 -2.20 0.61 4.62
N THR A 37 -1.76 0.40 5.85
CA THR A 37 -1.84 1.41 6.93
C THR A 37 -1.03 2.65 6.57
N LEU A 38 -1.58 3.82 6.86
CA LEU A 38 -0.89 5.09 7.01
C LEU A 38 -0.89 5.48 8.49
N ASP A 39 0.23 6.00 8.96
CA ASP A 39 0.34 6.53 10.32
C ASP A 39 -0.65 7.69 10.53
N PRO A 40 -1.05 8.02 11.78
CA PRO A 40 -2.00 9.11 12.02
C PRO A 40 -1.55 10.45 11.43
N MET A 41 -0.27 10.79 11.53
CA MET A 41 0.30 12.02 10.98
C MET A 41 0.42 12.03 9.45
N ALA A 42 0.50 10.84 8.82
CA ALA A 42 0.67 10.71 7.38
C ALA A 42 -0.61 11.06 6.63
N THR A 43 -0.44 11.56 5.41
CA THR A 43 -1.52 11.93 4.48
C THR A 43 -1.48 11.10 3.19
N GLY A 44 -2.46 11.31 2.33
CA GLY A 44 -2.43 10.83 0.95
C GLY A 44 -3.25 9.58 0.69
N VAL A 45 -2.93 8.90 -0.39
CA VAL A 45 -3.70 7.83 -1.01
C VAL A 45 -3.93 6.65 -0.07
N LEU A 46 -5.19 6.40 0.27
CA LEU A 46 -5.63 5.26 1.08
C LEU A 46 -6.79 4.56 0.36
N PRO A 47 -6.52 3.51 -0.44
CA PRO A 47 -7.58 2.74 -1.08
C PRO A 47 -8.40 1.99 -0.03
N ILE A 48 -9.74 2.14 -0.10
CA ILE A 48 -10.71 1.46 0.76
C ILE A 48 -11.57 0.57 -0.12
N LEU A 49 -11.55 -0.71 0.18
CA LEU A 49 -12.37 -1.74 -0.45
C LEU A 49 -13.72 -1.84 0.25
N LEU A 50 -14.80 -1.96 -0.53
CA LEU A 50 -16.18 -1.98 -0.07
C LEU A 50 -16.82 -3.35 -0.34
N ASP A 51 -17.51 -3.89 0.65
CA ASP A 51 -18.26 -5.15 0.67
C ASP A 51 -17.52 -6.32 -0.03
N ARG A 52 -17.95 -6.82 -1.19
CA ARG A 52 -17.27 -7.91 -1.90
C ARG A 52 -15.89 -7.50 -2.41
N GLY A 53 -15.66 -6.22 -2.67
CA GLY A 53 -14.35 -5.69 -3.07
C GLY A 53 -13.24 -6.00 -2.07
N VAL A 54 -13.55 -6.21 -0.78
CA VAL A 54 -12.56 -6.60 0.25
C VAL A 54 -11.80 -7.87 -0.12
N LYS A 55 -12.36 -8.72 -0.98
CA LYS A 55 -11.68 -9.92 -1.48
C LYS A 55 -10.43 -9.61 -2.33
N ALA A 56 -10.29 -8.37 -2.84
CA ALA A 56 -9.12 -7.94 -3.61
C ALA A 56 -7.93 -7.49 -2.74
N SER A 57 -8.07 -7.43 -1.42
CA SER A 57 -7.07 -6.86 -0.50
C SER A 57 -5.67 -7.44 -0.67
N ASP A 58 -5.56 -8.77 -0.80
CA ASP A 58 -4.28 -9.47 -0.88
C ASP A 58 -3.48 -9.05 -2.13
N PHE A 59 -4.17 -8.81 -3.25
CA PHE A 59 -3.55 -8.36 -4.50
C PHE A 59 -3.01 -6.93 -4.41
N MET A 60 -3.68 -6.05 -3.66
CA MET A 60 -3.28 -4.66 -3.49
C MET A 60 -2.18 -4.48 -2.44
N LEU A 61 -2.15 -5.30 -1.40
CA LEU A 61 -1.14 -5.24 -0.33
C LEU A 61 0.28 -5.50 -0.85
N THR A 62 0.42 -6.25 -1.94
CA THR A 62 1.71 -6.64 -2.50
C THR A 62 2.31 -5.60 -3.45
N SER A 63 1.59 -4.57 -3.84
CA SER A 63 2.03 -3.54 -4.78
C SER A 63 3.08 -2.60 -4.18
N ASP A 64 3.88 -1.99 -5.04
CA ASP A 64 4.78 -0.89 -4.69
C ASP A 64 4.01 0.36 -4.28
N LYS A 65 4.69 1.28 -3.61
CA LYS A 65 4.15 2.55 -3.13
C LYS A 65 5.08 3.70 -3.46
N TYR A 66 4.50 4.88 -3.64
CA TYR A 66 5.22 6.13 -3.81
C TYR A 66 4.90 7.07 -2.65
N TYR A 67 5.94 7.69 -2.14
CA TYR A 67 5.84 8.60 -1.01
C TYR A 67 6.60 9.88 -1.30
N SER A 68 6.05 11.00 -0.82
CA SER A 68 6.80 12.24 -0.61
C SER A 68 6.91 12.47 0.90
N ALA A 69 8.13 12.63 1.40
CA ALA A 69 8.42 12.78 2.83
C ALA A 69 9.38 13.94 3.08
N THR A 70 9.38 14.45 4.30
CA THR A 70 10.43 15.37 4.77
C THR A 70 11.28 14.66 5.81
N LEU A 71 12.56 14.50 5.51
CA LEU A 71 13.60 14.11 6.45
C LEU A 71 14.02 15.34 7.28
N LEU A 72 14.04 15.23 8.59
CA LEU A 72 14.63 16.19 9.51
C LEU A 72 15.90 15.59 10.09
N LEU A 73 17.05 16.24 9.87
CA LEU A 73 18.35 15.86 10.39
C LEU A 73 18.66 16.57 11.73
N GLY A 74 19.55 15.98 12.51
CA GLY A 74 20.03 16.56 13.76
C GLY A 74 19.24 16.16 15.00
N GLN A 75 18.24 15.25 14.88
CA GLN A 75 17.57 14.67 16.04
C GLN A 75 17.10 13.25 15.78
N THR A 76 17.00 12.46 16.84
CA THR A 76 16.35 11.14 16.79
C THR A 76 15.19 11.09 17.78
N THR A 77 14.16 10.31 17.47
CA THR A 77 12.98 10.12 18.33
C THR A 77 12.67 8.63 18.51
N ASP A 78 11.92 8.30 19.54
CA ASP A 78 11.50 6.93 19.85
C ASP A 78 10.52 6.35 18.81
N THR A 79 9.81 7.22 18.07
CA THR A 79 8.88 6.82 16.99
C THR A 79 9.50 6.88 15.59
N GLU A 80 10.74 7.39 15.46
CA GLU A 80 11.40 7.70 14.18
C GLU A 80 10.69 8.78 13.36
N ASP A 81 9.76 9.53 13.97
CA ASP A 81 9.09 10.72 13.42
C ASP A 81 8.99 11.83 14.47
N VAL A 82 8.61 13.03 14.06
CA VAL A 82 8.55 14.22 14.94
C VAL A 82 7.45 14.15 16.01
N THR A 83 6.61 13.13 16.04
CA THR A 83 5.56 12.99 17.06
C THR A 83 6.04 12.27 18.32
N GLY A 84 7.22 11.65 18.27
CA GLY A 84 7.82 10.95 19.39
C GLY A 84 8.63 11.84 20.33
N ASN A 85 9.12 11.24 21.41
CA ASN A 85 10.02 11.90 22.33
C ASN A 85 11.43 11.99 21.73
N ILE A 86 12.08 13.15 21.84
CA ILE A 86 13.46 13.34 21.38
C ILE A 86 14.38 12.51 22.26
N LEU A 87 15.22 11.68 21.63
CA LEU A 87 16.22 10.84 22.29
C LEU A 87 17.61 11.46 22.23
N THR A 88 17.98 12.04 21.09
CA THR A 88 19.27 12.72 20.89
C THR A 88 19.12 13.94 20.00
N GLU A 89 19.99 14.92 20.19
CA GLU A 89 20.14 16.09 19.32
C GLU A 89 21.58 16.24 18.88
N CYS A 90 21.79 16.79 17.68
CA CYS A 90 23.10 17.04 17.10
C CYS A 90 23.09 18.37 16.32
N ASP A 91 24.06 19.25 16.61
CA ASP A 91 24.16 20.54 15.92
C ASP A 91 24.97 20.48 14.64
N LYS A 92 25.66 19.37 14.39
CA LYS A 92 26.39 19.16 13.12
C LYS A 92 25.42 19.14 11.96
N ILE A 93 25.71 19.93 10.93
CA ILE A 93 24.95 19.99 9.68
C ILE A 93 25.82 19.38 8.58
N PRO A 94 25.38 18.25 7.97
CA PRO A 94 26.05 17.69 6.81
C PRO A 94 25.93 18.61 5.59
N THR A 95 26.87 18.52 4.66
CA THR A 95 26.73 19.20 3.37
C THR A 95 25.62 18.55 2.54
N GLU A 96 25.03 19.31 1.63
CA GLU A 96 23.99 18.78 0.73
C GLU A 96 24.48 17.58 -0.08
N ASP A 97 25.70 17.64 -0.61
CA ASP A 97 26.32 16.54 -1.38
C ASP A 97 26.49 15.27 -0.53
N GLU A 98 26.83 15.41 0.77
CA GLU A 98 26.91 14.27 1.70
C GLU A 98 25.52 13.64 1.88
N VAL A 99 24.47 14.45 2.07
CA VAL A 99 23.11 13.95 2.23
C VAL A 99 22.65 13.23 0.98
N ILE A 100 22.79 13.82 -0.20
CA ILE A 100 22.41 13.22 -1.49
C ILE A 100 23.17 11.90 -1.71
N ARG A 101 24.47 11.90 -1.49
CA ARG A 101 25.30 10.69 -1.66
C ARG A 101 24.91 9.57 -0.70
N VAL A 102 24.69 9.89 0.59
CA VAL A 102 24.34 8.89 1.59
C VAL A 102 22.92 8.38 1.35
N ALA A 103 21.95 9.25 1.09
CA ALA A 103 20.59 8.83 0.77
C ALA A 103 20.56 7.96 -0.50
N GLY A 104 21.32 8.32 -1.55
CA GLY A 104 21.45 7.53 -2.79
C GLY A 104 21.97 6.11 -2.57
N SER A 105 22.75 5.86 -1.51
CA SER A 105 23.23 4.51 -1.18
C SER A 105 22.14 3.55 -0.68
N PHE A 106 20.95 4.04 -0.34
CA PHE A 106 19.81 3.20 0.02
C PHE A 106 18.98 2.72 -1.19
N VAL A 107 19.28 3.21 -2.41
CA VAL A 107 18.61 2.74 -3.63
C VAL A 107 19.06 1.32 -3.95
N GLY A 108 18.13 0.47 -4.34
CA GLY A 108 18.33 -0.96 -4.57
C GLY A 108 17.87 -1.81 -3.39
N LYS A 109 18.56 -2.93 -3.16
CA LYS A 109 18.28 -3.82 -2.02
C LYS A 109 18.70 -3.16 -0.72
N TYR A 110 17.76 -3.07 0.20
CA TYR A 110 17.92 -2.42 1.49
C TYR A 110 17.39 -3.32 2.60
N ILE A 111 18.23 -3.54 3.63
CA ILE A 111 17.85 -4.33 4.81
C ILE A 111 17.36 -3.38 5.89
N GLN A 112 16.08 -3.47 6.23
CA GLN A 112 15.43 -2.62 7.21
C GLN A 112 14.91 -3.43 8.40
N THR A 113 15.21 -2.99 9.62
CA THR A 113 14.56 -3.49 10.82
C THR A 113 13.26 -2.70 11.05
N PRO A 114 12.08 -3.34 11.02
CA PRO A 114 10.82 -2.65 11.22
C PRO A 114 10.76 -1.88 12.55
N PRO A 115 10.13 -0.69 12.63
CA PRO A 115 10.05 0.06 13.87
C PRO A 115 9.12 -0.61 14.88
N MET A 116 9.33 -0.33 16.19
CA MET A 116 8.43 -0.79 17.25
C MET A 116 7.01 -0.26 17.07
N TYR A 117 6.87 0.99 16.63
CA TYR A 117 5.56 1.58 16.34
C TYR A 117 5.03 1.12 14.96
N SER A 118 4.74 -0.19 14.82
CA SER A 118 4.20 -0.78 13.60
C SER A 118 3.02 -1.70 13.86
N ALA A 119 2.26 -2.02 12.82
CA ALA A 119 1.12 -2.96 12.88
C ALA A 119 1.55 -4.44 12.80
N LEU A 120 2.84 -4.73 12.71
CA LEU A 120 3.37 -6.10 12.74
C LEU A 120 3.04 -6.77 14.07
N LYS A 121 2.83 -8.09 14.01
CA LYS A 121 2.51 -8.87 15.21
C LYS A 121 3.68 -9.79 15.59
N VAL A 122 4.00 -9.81 16.88
CA VAL A 122 4.91 -10.78 17.50
C VAL A 122 4.16 -11.43 18.66
N GLY A 123 4.12 -12.76 18.71
CA GLY A 123 3.36 -13.47 19.74
C GLY A 123 1.86 -13.14 19.78
N GLY A 124 1.26 -12.74 18.63
CA GLY A 124 -0.16 -12.39 18.53
C GLY A 124 -0.50 -10.94 18.88
N LYS A 125 0.40 -10.19 19.54
CA LYS A 125 0.25 -8.76 19.87
C LYS A 125 0.90 -7.87 18.81
N LYS A 126 0.33 -6.69 18.53
CA LYS A 126 0.96 -5.72 17.62
C LYS A 126 2.17 -5.08 18.30
N LEU A 127 3.22 -4.81 17.52
CA LEU A 127 4.43 -4.14 18.02
C LEU A 127 4.11 -2.75 18.62
N CYS A 128 3.22 -1.99 17.99
CA CYS A 128 2.81 -0.68 18.51
C CYS A 128 2.07 -0.75 19.86
N ASP A 129 1.40 -1.84 20.18
CA ASP A 129 0.74 -2.01 21.47
C ASP A 129 1.79 -2.34 22.54
N LEU A 130 2.75 -3.22 22.23
CA LEU A 130 3.90 -3.50 23.10
C LEU A 130 4.74 -2.26 23.36
N ALA A 131 4.99 -1.44 22.32
CA ALA A 131 5.74 -0.18 22.46
C ALA A 131 5.07 0.80 23.45
N ARG A 132 3.74 0.91 23.41
CA ARG A 132 2.97 1.73 24.35
C ARG A 132 3.02 1.19 25.80
N GLU A 133 3.19 -0.12 25.96
CA GLU A 133 3.42 -0.77 27.26
C GLU A 133 4.88 -0.64 27.72
N GLY A 134 5.76 0.04 26.96
CA GLY A 134 7.19 0.21 27.25
C GLY A 134 8.01 -1.07 26.96
N ILE A 135 7.43 -2.04 26.28
CA ILE A 135 8.07 -3.33 25.97
C ILE A 135 8.73 -3.25 24.59
N THR A 136 10.04 -3.45 24.55
CA THR A 136 10.79 -3.60 23.30
C THR A 136 11.06 -5.08 23.04
N VAL A 137 10.81 -5.52 21.81
CA VAL A 137 11.07 -6.89 21.36
C VAL A 137 12.04 -6.88 20.19
N GLU A 138 12.79 -7.95 20.03
CA GLU A 138 13.66 -8.16 18.88
C GLU A 138 12.80 -8.28 17.61
N ARG A 139 13.24 -7.65 16.53
CA ARG A 139 12.56 -7.62 15.23
C ARG A 139 13.53 -8.07 14.16
N GLU A 140 13.10 -9.03 13.38
CA GLU A 140 13.91 -9.55 12.29
C GLU A 140 14.03 -8.51 11.17
N PRO A 141 15.27 -8.21 10.72
CA PRO A 141 15.50 -7.40 9.54
C PRO A 141 14.85 -8.03 8.31
N ARG A 142 14.40 -7.19 7.37
CA ARG A 142 13.76 -7.63 6.12
C ARG A 142 14.41 -6.97 4.94
N GLU A 143 14.66 -7.77 3.88
CA GLU A 143 15.10 -7.22 2.61
C GLU A 143 13.92 -6.53 1.91
N LEU A 144 14.12 -5.28 1.56
CA LEU A 144 13.19 -4.42 0.84
C LEU A 144 13.91 -3.87 -0.39
N THR A 145 13.16 -3.21 -1.27
CA THR A 145 13.75 -2.54 -2.43
C THR A 145 13.30 -1.09 -2.48
N ILE A 146 14.26 -0.18 -2.51
CA ILE A 146 14.03 1.22 -2.89
C ILE A 146 14.32 1.32 -4.39
N HIS A 147 13.27 1.49 -5.20
CA HIS A 147 13.41 1.54 -6.66
C HIS A 147 14.00 2.86 -7.12
N SER A 148 13.59 3.97 -6.49
CA SER A 148 14.17 5.30 -6.67
C SER A 148 14.04 6.13 -5.41
N LEU A 149 14.96 7.08 -5.24
CA LEU A 149 14.98 8.04 -4.15
C LEU A 149 15.56 9.36 -4.66
N ASP A 150 14.70 10.35 -4.86
CA ASP A 150 15.09 11.71 -5.19
C ASP A 150 15.14 12.55 -3.91
N VAL A 151 16.22 13.32 -3.76
CA VAL A 151 16.50 14.12 -2.56
C VAL A 151 16.71 15.56 -2.95
N LYS A 152 15.98 16.48 -2.28
CA LYS A 152 16.13 17.93 -2.52
C LYS A 152 16.19 18.65 -1.18
N ARG A 153 17.15 19.56 -1.04
CA ARG A 153 17.31 20.39 0.15
C ARG A 153 16.13 21.37 0.25
N ILE A 154 15.53 21.47 1.44
CA ILE A 154 14.52 22.48 1.79
C ILE A 154 15.22 23.60 2.59
N ASN A 155 15.99 23.23 3.59
CA ASN A 155 16.81 24.12 4.41
C ASN A 155 18.01 23.35 4.98
N ASP A 156 18.74 23.93 5.96
CA ASP A 156 19.96 23.34 6.49
C ASP A 156 19.77 21.95 7.13
N ARG A 157 18.58 21.65 7.66
CA ARG A 157 18.29 20.39 8.35
C ARG A 157 17.19 19.57 7.69
N GLU A 158 16.46 20.11 6.73
CA GLU A 158 15.30 19.48 6.13
C GLU A 158 15.53 19.16 4.65
N TYR A 159 15.18 17.93 4.26
CA TYR A 159 15.28 17.44 2.90
C TYR A 159 13.97 16.79 2.48
N SER A 160 13.49 17.11 1.30
CA SER A 160 12.38 16.40 0.64
C SER A 160 12.92 15.10 0.06
N LEU A 161 12.20 14.02 0.30
CA LEU A 161 12.47 12.68 -0.21
C LEU A 161 11.27 12.23 -1.05
N ASP A 162 11.45 12.02 -2.36
CA ASP A 162 10.47 11.34 -3.20
C ASP A 162 10.92 9.89 -3.39
N VAL A 163 10.15 8.94 -2.85
CA VAL A 163 10.54 7.54 -2.68
C VAL A 163 9.59 6.62 -3.43
N HIS A 164 10.12 5.80 -4.34
CA HIS A 164 9.43 4.63 -4.90
C HIS A 164 10.00 3.37 -4.26
N CYS A 165 9.18 2.58 -3.60
CA CYS A 165 9.65 1.43 -2.82
C CYS A 165 8.69 0.24 -2.84
N SER A 166 9.25 -0.94 -2.55
CA SER A 166 8.50 -2.17 -2.39
C SER A 166 7.57 -2.14 -1.17
N LYS A 167 6.61 -3.05 -1.14
CA LYS A 167 5.72 -3.23 0.02
C LYS A 167 6.50 -3.42 1.33
N GLY A 168 5.94 -2.90 2.42
CA GLY A 168 6.48 -3.10 3.76
C GLY A 168 7.60 -2.16 4.15
N THR A 169 8.00 -1.24 3.28
CA THR A 169 9.00 -0.22 3.59
C THR A 169 8.42 0.83 4.56
N TYR A 170 9.15 1.09 5.64
CA TYR A 170 8.86 2.14 6.62
C TYR A 170 9.69 3.37 6.29
N ILE A 171 9.05 4.44 5.82
CA ILE A 171 9.74 5.69 5.45
C ILE A 171 10.32 6.39 6.70
N ARG A 172 9.69 6.23 7.87
CA ARG A 172 10.25 6.69 9.16
C ARG A 172 11.63 6.10 9.42
N THR A 173 11.73 4.77 9.28
CA THR A 173 13.00 4.07 9.48
C THR A 173 14.03 4.42 8.40
N LEU A 174 13.60 4.63 7.14
CA LEU A 174 14.51 5.13 6.10
C LEU A 174 15.10 6.49 6.48
N CYS A 175 14.28 7.43 6.99
CA CYS A 175 14.75 8.72 7.47
C CYS A 175 15.73 8.57 8.65
N ALA A 176 15.41 7.71 9.61
CA ALA A 176 16.28 7.43 10.75
C ALA A 176 17.62 6.81 10.33
N ASP A 177 17.60 5.85 9.40
CA ASP A 177 18.80 5.18 8.91
C ASP A 177 19.69 6.11 8.06
N ILE A 178 19.10 7.00 7.25
CA ILE A 178 19.87 8.06 6.55
C ILE A 178 20.56 8.97 7.57
N GLY A 179 19.84 9.46 8.58
CA GLY A 179 20.41 10.31 9.62
C GLY A 179 21.50 9.61 10.43
N LYS A 180 21.33 8.32 10.72
CA LYS A 180 22.33 7.46 11.37
C LYS A 180 23.59 7.30 10.51
N ALA A 181 23.43 7.04 9.22
CA ALA A 181 24.55 6.88 8.28
C ALA A 181 25.34 8.19 8.10
N LEU A 182 24.68 9.35 8.24
CA LEU A 182 25.32 10.66 8.26
C LEU A 182 26.00 10.98 9.62
N GLY A 183 25.72 10.19 10.67
CA GLY A 183 26.28 10.38 12.01
C GLY A 183 25.69 11.57 12.77
N VAL A 184 24.54 12.10 12.35
CA VAL A 184 23.88 13.26 12.95
C VAL A 184 22.51 12.95 13.53
N GLY A 185 21.97 11.75 13.27
CA GLY A 185 20.59 11.41 13.57
C GLY A 185 19.60 12.01 12.57
N GLY A 186 18.42 11.43 12.51
CA GLY A 186 17.35 11.88 11.63
C GLY A 186 16.01 11.27 12.02
N CYS A 187 14.93 11.96 11.69
CA CYS A 187 13.57 11.46 11.83
C CYS A 187 12.68 12.00 10.70
N MET A 188 11.53 11.39 10.51
CA MET A 188 10.56 11.83 9.52
C MET A 188 9.72 12.98 10.06
N LYS A 189 9.66 14.12 9.33
CA LYS A 189 8.84 15.27 9.69
C LYS A 189 7.45 15.23 9.10
N THR A 190 7.34 14.88 7.81
CA THR A 190 6.07 14.75 7.10
C THR A 190 6.07 13.52 6.22
N LEU A 191 4.87 12.99 5.91
CA LEU A 191 4.68 11.88 4.99
C LEU A 191 3.39 12.03 4.21
N CYS A 192 3.49 11.96 2.90
CA CYS A 192 2.36 11.83 1.99
C CYS A 192 2.55 10.60 1.10
N ARG A 193 1.60 9.66 1.12
CA ARG A 193 1.59 8.58 0.14
C ARG A 193 0.94 9.07 -1.14
N THR A 194 1.74 9.27 -2.19
CA THR A 194 1.28 9.85 -3.46
C THR A 194 0.68 8.81 -4.40
N CYS A 195 1.09 7.52 -4.26
CA CYS A 195 0.52 6.43 -5.04
C CYS A 195 0.52 5.11 -4.25
N ALA A 196 -0.54 4.33 -4.40
CA ALA A 196 -0.65 2.98 -3.86
C ALA A 196 -1.51 2.10 -4.79
N SER A 197 -1.01 0.91 -5.16
CA SER A 197 -1.72 -0.04 -6.02
C SER A 197 -2.14 0.54 -7.39
N GLY A 198 -1.36 1.49 -7.92
CA GLY A 198 -1.63 2.18 -9.18
C GLY A 198 -2.59 3.37 -9.06
N PHE A 199 -3.20 3.60 -7.88
CA PHE A 199 -4.07 4.76 -7.64
C PHE A 199 -3.27 5.94 -7.11
N THR A 200 -3.62 7.14 -7.57
CA THR A 200 -2.92 8.39 -7.28
C THR A 200 -3.80 9.39 -6.52
N LEU A 201 -3.21 10.51 -6.08
CA LEU A 201 -3.95 11.59 -5.42
C LEU A 201 -5.02 12.23 -6.31
N SER A 202 -4.86 12.20 -7.64
CA SER A 202 -5.85 12.77 -8.57
C SER A 202 -7.17 12.00 -8.61
N GLU A 203 -7.18 10.74 -8.15
CA GLU A 203 -8.37 9.89 -8.07
C GLU A 203 -8.96 9.85 -6.65
N ALA A 204 -8.30 10.54 -5.70
CA ALA A 204 -8.63 10.45 -4.29
C ALA A 204 -9.53 11.59 -3.83
N HIS A 205 -10.47 11.27 -2.94
CA HIS A 205 -11.39 12.22 -2.32
C HIS A 205 -11.13 12.33 -0.81
N THR A 206 -11.27 13.50 -0.25
CA THR A 206 -11.29 13.71 1.21
C THR A 206 -12.61 13.17 1.79
N LEU A 207 -12.60 12.84 3.08
CA LEU A 207 -13.84 12.42 3.74
C LEU A 207 -14.89 13.54 3.75
N SER A 208 -14.46 14.79 3.85
CA SER A 208 -15.35 15.97 3.85
C SER A 208 -16.02 16.18 2.49
N GLU A 209 -15.28 15.99 1.39
CA GLU A 209 -15.86 16.01 0.04
C GLU A 209 -16.91 14.93 -0.12
N LEU A 210 -16.61 13.68 0.27
CA LEU A 210 -17.55 12.56 0.19
C LEU A 210 -18.83 12.78 1.01
N GLU A 211 -18.72 13.39 2.20
CA GLU A 211 -19.87 13.71 3.04
C GLU A 211 -20.77 14.79 2.44
N ALA A 212 -20.18 15.72 1.69
CA ALA A 212 -20.92 16.81 1.02
C ALA A 212 -21.57 16.36 -0.31
N MET A 213 -21.17 15.23 -0.90
CA MET A 213 -21.71 14.72 -2.15
C MET A 213 -23.15 14.24 -2.03
N SER A 214 -23.92 14.38 -3.11
CA SER A 214 -25.21 13.73 -3.28
C SER A 214 -25.06 12.20 -3.35
N GLU A 215 -26.14 11.45 -3.13
CA GLU A 215 -26.07 9.97 -3.23
C GLU A 215 -25.70 9.50 -4.64
N SER A 216 -26.09 10.22 -5.71
CA SER A 216 -25.69 9.93 -7.09
C SER A 216 -24.20 10.14 -7.30
N ASP A 217 -23.64 11.24 -6.75
CA ASP A 217 -22.21 11.53 -6.90
C ASP A 217 -21.36 10.55 -6.07
N LYS A 218 -21.81 10.16 -4.88
CA LYS A 218 -21.18 9.09 -4.09
C LYS A 218 -21.12 7.77 -4.86
N ALA A 219 -22.18 7.42 -5.59
CA ALA A 219 -22.19 6.21 -6.42
C ALA A 219 -21.17 6.28 -7.55
N SER A 220 -20.97 7.46 -8.16
CA SER A 220 -20.05 7.64 -9.29
C SER A 220 -18.57 7.57 -8.91
N VAL A 221 -18.20 7.84 -7.66
CA VAL A 221 -16.81 7.74 -7.20
C VAL A 221 -16.40 6.33 -6.75
N ILE A 222 -17.36 5.40 -6.71
CA ILE A 222 -17.05 3.98 -6.44
C ILE A 222 -16.53 3.36 -7.73
N MET A 223 -15.28 2.96 -7.70
CA MET A 223 -14.65 2.25 -8.81
C MET A 223 -14.98 0.76 -8.73
N PRO A 224 -15.23 0.09 -9.87
CA PRO A 224 -15.40 -1.36 -9.90
C PRO A 224 -14.11 -2.06 -9.45
N VAL A 225 -14.24 -3.20 -8.76
CA VAL A 225 -13.08 -3.95 -8.25
C VAL A 225 -12.14 -4.42 -9.38
N GLU A 226 -12.65 -4.53 -10.59
CA GLU A 226 -11.89 -4.87 -11.79
C GLU A 226 -10.70 -3.92 -12.03
N ARG A 227 -10.83 -2.63 -11.67
CA ARG A 227 -9.74 -1.62 -11.74
C ARG A 227 -8.44 -2.09 -11.08
N VAL A 228 -8.52 -2.91 -10.04
CA VAL A 228 -7.34 -3.49 -9.36
C VAL A 228 -6.56 -4.43 -10.28
N PHE A 229 -7.23 -5.00 -11.26
CA PHE A 229 -6.75 -6.10 -12.11
C PHE A 229 -6.51 -5.70 -13.57
N GLU A 230 -6.72 -4.43 -13.95
CA GLU A 230 -6.58 -3.95 -15.34
C GLU A 230 -5.21 -4.24 -15.98
N LYS A 231 -4.17 -4.37 -15.17
CA LYS A 231 -2.84 -4.76 -15.65
C LYS A 231 -2.74 -6.21 -16.17
N TYR A 232 -3.73 -7.05 -15.86
CA TYR A 232 -3.75 -8.44 -16.29
C TYR A 232 -4.60 -8.60 -17.55
N PRO A 233 -4.22 -9.52 -18.46
CA PRO A 233 -4.99 -9.78 -19.68
C PRO A 233 -6.41 -10.24 -19.35
N GLU A 234 -7.34 -9.84 -20.20
CA GLU A 234 -8.75 -10.23 -20.13
C GLU A 234 -8.99 -11.47 -20.95
N ILE A 235 -9.73 -12.42 -20.37
CA ILE A 235 -10.20 -13.65 -21.03
C ILE A 235 -11.71 -13.68 -20.93
N VAL A 236 -12.39 -13.42 -22.06
CA VAL A 236 -13.85 -13.52 -22.15
C VAL A 236 -14.22 -14.97 -22.45
N LEU A 237 -14.91 -15.60 -21.51
CA LEU A 237 -15.30 -17.01 -21.60
C LEU A 237 -16.66 -17.17 -22.25
N ALA A 238 -16.77 -18.14 -23.19
CA ALA A 238 -18.07 -18.59 -23.70
C ALA A 238 -18.94 -19.14 -22.55
N PRO A 239 -20.28 -19.07 -22.64
CA PRO A 239 -21.20 -19.38 -21.53
C PRO A 239 -20.99 -20.76 -20.87
N PHE A 240 -20.56 -21.75 -21.62
CA PHE A 240 -20.22 -23.06 -21.06
C PHE A 240 -19.03 -23.02 -20.14
N PHE A 241 -17.92 -22.38 -20.56
CA PHE A 241 -16.69 -22.27 -19.76
C PHE A 241 -16.87 -21.29 -18.61
N ALA A 242 -17.62 -20.20 -18.80
CA ALA A 242 -17.96 -19.28 -17.74
C ALA A 242 -18.67 -20.01 -16.58
N ARG A 243 -19.66 -20.85 -16.86
CA ARG A 243 -20.32 -21.67 -15.83
C ARG A 243 -19.36 -22.58 -15.08
N LEU A 244 -18.40 -23.23 -15.76
CA LEU A 244 -17.38 -24.04 -15.11
C LEU A 244 -16.51 -23.18 -14.18
N ALA A 245 -16.07 -22.02 -14.66
CA ALA A 245 -15.25 -21.09 -13.89
C ALA A 245 -15.99 -20.54 -12.67
N HIS A 246 -17.29 -20.21 -12.78
CA HIS A 246 -18.13 -19.81 -11.64
C HIS A 246 -18.22 -20.89 -10.54
N HIS A 247 -18.13 -22.18 -10.94
CA HIS A 247 -18.05 -23.29 -9.98
C HIS A 247 -16.62 -23.56 -9.50
N GLY A 248 -15.65 -22.73 -9.90
CA GLY A 248 -14.25 -22.88 -9.51
C GLY A 248 -13.51 -23.99 -10.22
N LEU A 249 -14.06 -24.53 -11.31
CA LEU A 249 -13.38 -25.54 -12.12
C LEU A 249 -12.33 -24.92 -13.04
N GLU A 250 -11.31 -25.70 -13.39
CA GLU A 250 -10.24 -25.28 -14.29
C GLU A 250 -10.71 -25.24 -15.75
N ILE A 251 -10.21 -24.24 -16.49
CA ILE A 251 -10.50 -24.03 -17.90
C ILE A 251 -9.22 -24.28 -18.69
N TYR A 252 -9.18 -25.41 -19.40
CA TYR A 252 -8.01 -25.79 -20.19
C TYR A 252 -7.78 -24.85 -21.36
N LEU A 253 -6.55 -24.31 -21.49
CA LEU A 253 -6.18 -23.32 -22.51
C LEU A 253 -6.45 -23.82 -23.93
N ARG A 254 -6.17 -25.10 -24.20
CA ARG A 254 -6.43 -25.76 -25.51
C ARG A 254 -7.91 -25.73 -25.94
N LYS A 255 -8.85 -25.68 -24.97
CA LYS A 255 -10.28 -25.65 -25.23
C LYS A 255 -10.82 -24.27 -25.56
N ILE A 256 -10.11 -23.23 -25.18
CA ILE A 256 -10.49 -21.84 -25.43
C ILE A 256 -9.55 -21.14 -26.43
N GLY A 257 -8.53 -21.85 -26.96
CA GLY A 257 -7.64 -21.34 -28.00
C GLY A 257 -6.73 -20.20 -27.53
N VAL A 258 -6.31 -20.20 -26.26
CA VAL A 258 -5.47 -19.15 -25.67
C VAL A 258 -4.10 -19.72 -25.29
N GLU A 259 -3.03 -18.96 -25.54
CA GLU A 259 -1.66 -19.28 -25.15
C GLU A 259 -1.23 -18.40 -23.98
N LEU A 260 -0.93 -19.02 -22.84
CA LEU A 260 -0.47 -18.38 -21.61
C LEU A 260 0.55 -19.29 -20.92
N ASN A 261 1.38 -18.71 -20.06
CA ASN A 261 2.39 -19.43 -19.29
C ASN A 261 1.89 -19.78 -17.88
N VAL A 262 2.45 -20.84 -17.29
CA VAL A 262 2.19 -21.19 -15.90
C VAL A 262 2.59 -20.01 -15.00
N GLY A 263 1.71 -19.63 -14.08
CA GLY A 263 1.84 -18.48 -13.20
C GLY A 263 1.24 -17.17 -13.73
N ASP A 264 0.85 -17.12 -15.01
CA ASP A 264 0.15 -15.94 -15.52
C ASP A 264 -1.18 -15.76 -14.80
N ILE A 265 -1.45 -14.49 -14.42
CA ILE A 265 -2.72 -14.08 -13.83
C ILE A 265 -3.57 -13.42 -14.90
N VAL A 266 -4.86 -13.73 -14.93
CA VAL A 266 -5.81 -13.23 -15.92
C VAL A 266 -7.10 -12.74 -15.26
N ARG A 267 -7.79 -11.80 -15.93
CA ARG A 267 -9.18 -11.43 -15.63
C ARG A 267 -10.11 -12.38 -16.38
N LEU A 268 -11.05 -12.99 -15.66
CA LEU A 268 -12.08 -13.82 -16.26
C LEU A 268 -13.37 -13.00 -16.35
N CYS A 269 -13.85 -12.86 -17.58
CA CYS A 269 -15.07 -12.16 -17.92
C CYS A 269 -16.06 -13.11 -18.62
N ASP A 270 -17.35 -12.82 -18.49
CA ASP A 270 -18.43 -13.43 -19.25
C ASP A 270 -19.27 -12.35 -19.94
N LEU A 271 -20.51 -12.68 -20.34
CA LEU A 271 -21.43 -11.73 -20.99
C LEU A 271 -21.88 -10.58 -20.04
N GLU A 272 -21.78 -10.77 -18.73
CA GLU A 272 -22.16 -9.77 -17.73
C GLU A 272 -20.94 -8.93 -17.28
N GLY A 273 -19.71 -9.31 -17.68
CA GLY A 273 -18.47 -8.60 -17.41
C GLY A 273 -17.49 -9.39 -16.53
N PHE A 274 -16.64 -8.68 -15.81
CA PHE A 274 -15.62 -9.25 -14.92
C PHE A 274 -16.25 -9.94 -13.70
N PHE A 275 -15.87 -11.20 -13.48
CA PHE A 275 -16.39 -11.96 -12.33
C PHE A 275 -15.29 -12.65 -11.49
N ALA A 276 -14.08 -12.87 -12.05
CA ALA A 276 -13.02 -13.55 -11.31
C ALA A 276 -11.61 -13.20 -11.78
N VAL A 277 -10.64 -13.50 -10.94
CA VAL A 277 -9.22 -13.60 -11.31
C VAL A 277 -8.85 -15.07 -11.36
N GLY A 278 -8.15 -15.47 -12.42
CA GLY A 278 -7.61 -16.80 -12.62
C GLY A 278 -6.10 -16.82 -12.67
N GLU A 279 -5.51 -17.95 -12.33
CA GLU A 279 -4.08 -18.22 -12.44
C GLU A 279 -3.88 -19.44 -13.35
N VAL A 280 -2.93 -19.37 -14.27
CA VAL A 280 -2.57 -20.50 -15.12
C VAL A 280 -1.74 -21.49 -14.33
N ARG A 281 -2.18 -22.73 -14.30
CA ARG A 281 -1.50 -23.84 -13.61
C ARG A 281 -1.31 -25.02 -14.56
N GLU A 282 -0.29 -25.85 -14.26
CA GLU A 282 -0.08 -27.12 -14.96
C GLU A 282 -0.93 -28.22 -14.32
N TYR A 283 -1.56 -29.05 -15.15
CA TYR A 283 -2.36 -30.23 -14.76
C TYR A 283 -1.96 -31.40 -15.64
N GLU A 284 -2.38 -32.62 -15.28
CA GLU A 284 -2.10 -33.84 -16.08
C GLU A 284 -2.53 -33.74 -17.53
N GLU A 285 -3.64 -33.05 -17.78
CA GLU A 285 -4.18 -32.84 -19.15
C GLU A 285 -3.62 -31.57 -19.83
N GLY A 286 -2.65 -30.90 -19.26
CA GLY A 286 -2.01 -29.68 -19.76
C GLY A 286 -2.42 -28.40 -19.00
N ARG A 287 -2.01 -27.26 -19.52
CA ARG A 287 -2.22 -25.97 -18.84
C ARG A 287 -3.68 -25.53 -18.82
N ALA A 288 -4.12 -25.05 -17.67
CA ALA A 288 -5.48 -24.53 -17.48
C ALA A 288 -5.49 -23.30 -16.58
N ILE A 289 -6.49 -22.42 -16.76
CA ILE A 289 -6.77 -21.29 -15.87
C ILE A 289 -7.58 -21.82 -14.69
N LYS A 290 -7.07 -21.65 -13.46
CA LYS A 290 -7.82 -21.91 -12.23
C LYS A 290 -8.36 -20.58 -11.69
N PRO A 291 -9.68 -20.41 -11.54
CA PRO A 291 -10.23 -19.28 -10.81
C PRO A 291 -9.71 -19.29 -9.37
N ILE A 292 -9.02 -18.22 -8.97
CA ILE A 292 -8.40 -18.08 -7.63
C ILE A 292 -9.16 -17.12 -6.71
N ARG A 293 -9.94 -16.20 -7.30
CA ARG A 293 -10.78 -15.27 -6.57
C ARG A 293 -11.98 -14.84 -7.39
N GLN A 294 -13.19 -14.97 -6.84
CA GLN A 294 -14.44 -14.53 -7.45
C GLN A 294 -15.01 -13.32 -6.72
N PHE A 295 -15.66 -12.41 -7.47
CA PHE A 295 -16.20 -11.13 -7.00
C PHE A 295 -17.71 -11.02 -7.14
#